data_b9a5a87fcd198040e1384c7e77dcbf25
#
_entry.id   b9a5a87fcd198040e1384c7e77dcbf25
#
_cell.length_a   1.000
_cell.length_b   1.000
_cell.length_c   1.000
_cell.angle_alpha   90.00
_cell.angle_beta   90.00
_cell.angle_gamma   90.00
#
_symmetry.space_group_name_H-M   'P 1'
#
loop_
_entity.id
_entity.type
_entity.pdbx_description
1 polymer ?
#
loop_
_entity_poly.entity_id
_entity_poly.type
_entity_poly.pdbx_seq_one_letter_code
_entity_poly.pdbx_strand_id
1 'polypeptide(L)'
;MLASEVIKRYEAYCPQELSMDGDVRGLQVGTLQKDIHKVMVALDIREQTVAEAIAHGVDLIIVKHAPIFRPIKDLVADRAQNQIYINLIKHDIAVYVSHTNIDIVPDGLNDWFCQLLDIEDTEPLSMTGEGLGIGRIGRVATQTFGQLTGKVKETFGLDALRIVSYDQADLDRVIKHVAICGGSGQSFYKDALAKGADVYITGDIYYHTAQDMLSDGLLALDPGHHIEVLFVSKL
;
A
#
# COMPACT_ATOMS: atom_id res chain seq x y z
N MET A 1 20.76 -3.53 19.95
CA MET A 1 19.39 -4.04 20.24
C MET A 1 19.15 -5.20 19.31
N LEU A 2 18.50 -6.28 19.78
CA LEU A 2 18.13 -7.41 18.89
C LEU A 2 17.11 -6.99 17.84
N ALA A 3 17.28 -7.45 16.60
CA ALA A 3 16.31 -7.21 15.53
C ALA A 3 14.90 -7.73 15.90
N SER A 4 14.82 -8.87 16.60
CA SER A 4 13.56 -9.41 17.10
C SER A 4 12.83 -8.50 18.08
N GLU A 5 13.54 -7.69 18.87
CA GLU A 5 12.92 -6.71 19.78
C GLU A 5 12.31 -5.52 19.01
N VAL A 6 12.99 -5.08 17.93
CA VAL A 6 12.46 -4.02 17.06
C VAL A 6 11.19 -4.51 16.37
N ILE A 7 11.23 -5.71 15.80
CA ILE A 7 10.05 -6.29 15.13
C ILE A 7 8.91 -6.52 16.13
N LYS A 8 9.19 -7.01 17.33
CA LYS A 8 8.15 -7.16 18.38
C LYS A 8 7.45 -5.84 18.72
N ARG A 9 8.20 -4.71 18.74
CA ARG A 9 7.60 -3.40 18.95
C ARG A 9 6.75 -2.96 17.76
N TYR A 10 7.22 -3.23 16.54
CA TYR A 10 6.47 -2.98 15.33
C TYR A 10 5.18 -3.82 15.28
N GLU A 11 5.25 -5.10 15.57
CA GLU A 11 4.10 -6.01 15.61
C GLU A 11 3.09 -5.68 16.73
N ALA A 12 3.53 -5.02 17.81
CA ALA A 12 2.61 -4.53 18.83
C ALA A 12 1.67 -3.42 18.28
N TYR A 13 2.12 -2.70 17.26
CA TYR A 13 1.30 -1.73 16.52
C TYR A 13 0.61 -2.37 15.32
N CYS A 14 1.34 -3.10 14.50
CA CYS A 14 0.88 -3.69 13.25
C CYS A 14 1.11 -5.21 13.22
N PRO A 15 0.25 -6.01 13.89
CA PRO A 15 0.39 -7.46 13.97
C PRO A 15 0.34 -8.14 12.61
N GLN A 16 1.15 -9.18 12.41
CA GLN A 16 1.13 -9.97 11.17
C GLN A 16 -0.19 -10.72 10.94
N GLU A 17 -0.88 -11.07 12.01
CA GLU A 17 -2.15 -11.78 12.01
C GLU A 17 -3.27 -11.00 11.31
N LEU A 18 -3.12 -9.68 11.19
CA LEU A 18 -4.04 -8.83 10.44
C LEU A 18 -3.92 -8.99 8.93
N SER A 19 -2.81 -9.54 8.43
CA SER A 19 -2.64 -9.73 6.97
C SER A 19 -3.71 -10.65 6.40
N MET A 20 -4.08 -10.38 5.15
CA MET A 20 -5.03 -11.22 4.42
C MET A 20 -4.53 -12.67 4.30
N ASP A 21 -5.47 -13.60 4.19
CA ASP A 21 -5.17 -15.02 4.02
C ASP A 21 -4.30 -15.25 2.78
N GLY A 22 -3.25 -16.04 2.95
CA GLY A 22 -2.30 -16.36 1.87
C GLY A 22 -1.30 -15.25 1.54
N ASP A 23 -1.31 -14.15 2.28
CA ASP A 23 -0.38 -13.05 2.07
C ASP A 23 1.08 -13.41 2.43
N VAL A 24 2.02 -12.78 1.74
CA VAL A 24 3.45 -12.96 1.96
C VAL A 24 3.94 -11.88 2.92
N ARG A 25 4.30 -12.29 4.15
CA ARG A 25 4.63 -11.39 5.26
C ARG A 25 5.77 -11.92 6.12
N GLY A 26 6.29 -11.07 7.00
CA GLY A 26 7.30 -11.43 7.98
C GLY A 26 8.72 -11.49 7.43
N LEU A 27 9.60 -12.20 8.13
CA LEU A 27 11.00 -12.32 7.74
C LEU A 27 11.15 -13.12 6.44
N GLN A 28 11.76 -12.51 5.42
CA GLN A 28 12.04 -13.17 4.15
C GLN A 28 13.52 -13.43 3.88
N VAL A 29 14.40 -12.58 4.39
CA VAL A 29 15.85 -12.71 4.20
C VAL A 29 16.54 -12.47 5.54
N GLY A 30 17.62 -13.22 5.81
CA GLY A 30 18.46 -13.03 7.00
C GLY A 30 17.87 -13.63 8.26
N THR A 31 18.18 -13.03 9.41
CA THR A 31 17.76 -13.46 10.75
C THR A 31 17.40 -12.28 11.63
N LEU A 32 16.42 -12.48 12.52
CA LEU A 32 16.09 -11.53 13.58
C LEU A 32 16.90 -11.78 14.88
N GLN A 33 17.71 -12.83 14.93
CA GLN A 33 18.55 -13.20 16.08
C GLN A 33 19.94 -12.57 15.98
N LYS A 34 19.97 -11.26 15.72
CA LYS A 34 21.22 -10.48 15.65
C LYS A 34 21.04 -9.08 16.24
N ASP A 35 22.14 -8.52 16.74
CA ASP A 35 22.17 -7.11 17.13
C ASP A 35 22.13 -6.21 15.91
N ILE A 36 21.32 -5.15 15.98
CA ILE A 36 21.19 -4.16 14.92
C ILE A 36 21.36 -2.75 15.45
N HIS A 37 21.84 -1.86 14.58
CA HIS A 37 22.06 -0.44 14.85
C HIS A 37 21.24 0.46 13.93
N LYS A 38 20.99 0.01 12.70
CA LYS A 38 20.26 0.79 11.69
C LYS A 38 19.12 -0.01 11.07
N VAL A 39 17.98 0.64 11.01
CA VAL A 39 16.78 0.15 10.31
C VAL A 39 16.50 1.09 9.14
N MET A 40 16.17 0.53 8.00
CA MET A 40 15.65 1.25 6.84
C MET A 40 14.17 0.86 6.65
N VAL A 41 13.34 1.84 6.30
CA VAL A 41 11.98 1.59 5.82
C VAL A 41 11.95 1.81 4.32
N ALA A 42 11.33 0.91 3.57
CA ALA A 42 11.26 0.99 2.11
C ALA A 42 9.90 0.52 1.59
N LEU A 43 9.50 1.03 0.43
CA LEU A 43 8.33 0.51 -0.28
C LEU A 43 8.67 -0.82 -0.96
N ASP A 44 9.78 -0.84 -1.70
CA ASP A 44 10.25 -1.97 -2.49
C ASP A 44 11.71 -2.30 -2.21
N ILE A 45 12.09 -3.56 -2.37
CA ILE A 45 13.48 -4.02 -2.42
C ILE A 45 13.94 -4.04 -3.88
N ARG A 46 14.65 -2.99 -4.29
CA ARG A 46 15.24 -2.83 -5.62
C ARG A 46 16.77 -2.80 -5.49
N GLU A 47 17.46 -2.89 -6.62
CA GLU A 47 18.93 -2.78 -6.67
C GLU A 47 19.43 -1.51 -5.94
N GLN A 48 18.81 -0.35 -6.21
CA GLN A 48 19.14 0.91 -5.57
C GLN A 48 18.89 0.90 -4.05
N THR A 49 17.73 0.37 -3.62
CA THR A 49 17.40 0.25 -2.19
C THR A 49 18.48 -0.57 -1.45
N VAL A 50 18.91 -1.68 -2.06
CA VAL A 50 19.96 -2.55 -1.47
C VAL A 50 21.32 -1.87 -1.49
N ALA A 51 21.67 -1.17 -2.57
CA ALA A 51 22.91 -0.40 -2.66
C ALA A 51 23.00 0.70 -1.58
N GLU A 52 21.91 1.43 -1.35
CA GLU A 52 21.82 2.43 -0.29
C GLU A 52 21.89 1.78 1.10
N ALA A 53 21.19 0.67 1.32
CA ALA A 53 21.24 -0.05 2.59
C ALA A 53 22.68 -0.50 2.91
N ILE A 54 23.42 -1.01 1.93
CA ILE A 54 24.84 -1.39 2.08
C ILE A 54 25.69 -0.16 2.38
N ALA A 55 25.56 0.91 1.59
CA ALA A 55 26.36 2.13 1.73
C ALA A 55 26.18 2.77 3.12
N HIS A 56 24.99 2.66 3.69
CA HIS A 56 24.67 3.23 5.01
C HIS A 56 24.84 2.25 6.17
N GLY A 57 25.24 0.99 5.92
CA GLY A 57 25.41 -0.03 6.96
C GLY A 57 24.10 -0.36 7.66
N VAL A 58 23.03 -0.57 6.88
CA VAL A 58 21.72 -0.98 7.38
C VAL A 58 21.74 -2.46 7.74
N ASP A 59 21.18 -2.79 8.88
CA ASP A 59 21.13 -4.15 9.40
C ASP A 59 19.78 -4.84 9.13
N LEU A 60 18.68 -4.04 9.08
CA LEU A 60 17.31 -4.52 8.91
C LEU A 60 16.54 -3.56 8.00
N ILE A 61 15.83 -4.11 7.01
CA ILE A 61 14.88 -3.35 6.19
C ILE A 61 13.47 -3.82 6.53
N ILE A 62 12.60 -2.89 6.92
CA ILE A 62 11.15 -3.11 7.00
C ILE A 62 10.58 -2.62 5.66
N VAL A 63 9.96 -3.53 4.91
CA VAL A 63 9.49 -3.24 3.55
C VAL A 63 7.99 -3.52 3.42
N LYS A 64 7.30 -2.69 2.64
CA LYS A 64 5.87 -2.89 2.31
C LYS A 64 5.69 -4.09 1.38
N HIS A 65 6.40 -4.11 0.25
CA HIS A 65 6.25 -5.15 -0.76
C HIS A 65 7.27 -6.28 -0.59
N ALA A 66 6.75 -7.51 -0.62
CA ALA A 66 7.56 -8.71 -0.49
C ALA A 66 8.53 -8.88 -1.66
N PRO A 67 9.86 -8.88 -1.44
CA PRO A 67 10.82 -9.14 -2.51
C PRO A 67 10.71 -10.58 -3.05
N ILE A 68 10.31 -11.53 -2.22
CA ILE A 68 10.06 -12.92 -2.60
C ILE A 68 8.56 -13.18 -2.54
N PHE A 69 7.82 -12.67 -3.52
CA PHE A 69 6.37 -12.89 -3.61
C PHE A 69 6.01 -14.29 -4.12
N ARG A 70 6.87 -14.87 -4.97
CA ARG A 70 6.75 -16.25 -5.46
C ARG A 70 8.00 -17.03 -5.10
N PRO A 71 7.91 -18.36 -4.85
CA PRO A 71 9.08 -19.17 -4.56
C PRO A 71 10.16 -19.01 -5.63
N ILE A 72 11.39 -18.71 -5.20
CA ILE A 72 12.56 -18.65 -6.08
C ILE A 72 13.04 -20.07 -6.38
N LYS A 73 13.49 -20.29 -7.63
CA LYS A 73 13.94 -21.61 -8.10
C LYS A 73 15.45 -21.79 -8.02
N ASP A 74 16.19 -20.70 -8.04
CA ASP A 74 17.66 -20.68 -8.03
C ASP A 74 18.18 -19.32 -7.55
N LEU A 75 19.47 -19.24 -7.25
CA LEU A 75 20.21 -18.03 -6.91
C LEU A 75 21.41 -17.82 -7.87
N VAL A 76 21.20 -18.06 -9.18
CA VAL A 76 22.22 -17.81 -10.18
C VAL A 76 22.54 -16.31 -10.25
N ALA A 77 23.81 -15.97 -10.01
CA ALA A 77 24.27 -14.59 -9.84
C ALA A 77 24.14 -13.72 -11.10
N ASP A 78 24.02 -14.33 -12.28
CA ASP A 78 23.89 -13.60 -13.55
C ASP A 78 22.50 -12.97 -13.79
N ARG A 79 21.55 -13.25 -12.89
CA ARG A 79 20.20 -12.67 -12.93
C ARG A 79 20.09 -11.49 -11.99
N ALA A 80 19.66 -10.33 -12.51
CA ALA A 80 19.54 -9.09 -11.74
C ALA A 80 18.72 -9.27 -10.45
N GLN A 81 17.56 -9.96 -10.50
CA GLN A 81 16.76 -10.21 -9.32
C GLN A 81 17.49 -11.03 -8.25
N ASN A 82 18.29 -12.04 -8.67
CA ASN A 82 19.04 -12.86 -7.72
C ASN A 82 20.20 -12.08 -7.08
N GLN A 83 20.78 -11.10 -7.80
CA GLN A 83 21.82 -10.22 -7.25
C GLN A 83 21.30 -9.45 -6.02
N ILE A 84 20.02 -9.05 -6.03
CA ILE A 84 19.37 -8.40 -4.89
C ILE A 84 19.46 -9.32 -3.66
N TYR A 85 19.02 -10.56 -3.78
CA TYR A 85 19.03 -11.53 -2.67
C TYR A 85 20.45 -11.87 -2.21
N ILE A 86 21.34 -12.08 -3.17
CA ILE A 86 22.75 -12.39 -2.90
C ILE A 86 23.43 -11.23 -2.15
N ASN A 87 23.17 -9.99 -2.53
CA ASN A 87 23.72 -8.82 -1.86
C ASN A 87 23.17 -8.66 -0.43
N LEU A 88 21.88 -8.84 -0.23
CA LEU A 88 21.28 -8.83 1.11
C LEU A 88 21.93 -9.88 2.01
N ILE A 89 22.10 -11.11 1.53
CA ILE A 89 22.74 -12.21 2.29
C ILE A 89 24.23 -11.93 2.56
N LYS A 90 24.99 -11.47 1.55
CA LYS A 90 26.42 -11.17 1.70
C LYS A 90 26.70 -10.07 2.72
N HIS A 91 25.81 -9.09 2.82
CA HIS A 91 25.96 -7.96 3.74
C HIS A 91 25.16 -8.13 5.03
N ASP A 92 24.66 -9.35 5.29
CA ASP A 92 23.89 -9.68 6.48
C ASP A 92 22.73 -8.71 6.75
N ILE A 93 22.01 -8.30 5.70
CA ILE A 93 20.85 -7.40 5.81
C ILE A 93 19.59 -8.26 5.91
N ALA A 94 18.87 -8.15 7.02
CA ALA A 94 17.58 -8.81 7.20
C ALA A 94 16.47 -8.01 6.50
N VAL A 95 15.48 -8.70 5.92
CA VAL A 95 14.31 -8.08 5.30
C VAL A 95 13.04 -8.63 5.92
N TYR A 96 12.27 -7.74 6.53
CA TYR A 96 10.98 -8.02 7.15
C TYR A 96 9.86 -7.33 6.38
N VAL A 97 8.84 -8.09 6.00
CA VAL A 97 7.71 -7.62 5.18
C VAL A 97 6.51 -7.31 6.04
N SER A 98 5.96 -6.12 5.88
CA SER A 98 4.67 -5.68 6.39
C SER A 98 3.80 -5.29 5.20
N HIS A 99 2.95 -6.20 4.74
CA HIS A 99 2.20 -6.07 3.49
C HIS A 99 0.77 -5.61 3.77
N THR A 100 -0.23 -6.50 3.69
CA THR A 100 -1.63 -6.09 3.89
C THR A 100 -2.01 -5.83 5.35
N ASN A 101 -1.22 -6.25 6.31
CA ASN A 101 -1.45 -5.89 7.72
C ASN A 101 -1.43 -4.39 7.96
N ILE A 102 -0.52 -3.62 7.31
CA ILE A 102 -0.47 -2.15 7.43
C ILE A 102 -1.64 -1.46 6.72
N ASP A 103 -2.29 -2.14 5.77
CA ASP A 103 -3.48 -1.64 5.10
C ASP A 103 -4.75 -1.83 5.94
N ILE A 104 -4.71 -2.78 6.89
CA ILE A 104 -5.86 -3.20 7.71
C ILE A 104 -5.81 -2.58 9.10
N VAL A 105 -4.63 -2.47 9.70
CA VAL A 105 -4.47 -1.97 11.07
C VAL A 105 -5.08 -0.58 11.24
N PRO A 106 -5.75 -0.28 12.37
CA PRO A 106 -6.18 1.08 12.70
C PRO A 106 -4.98 2.03 12.76
N ASP A 107 -5.18 3.25 12.27
CA ASP A 107 -4.12 4.24 12.06
C ASP A 107 -2.98 3.73 11.14
N GLY A 108 -3.33 2.87 10.18
CA GLY A 108 -2.44 2.35 9.14
C GLY A 108 -2.58 3.10 7.82
N LEU A 109 -2.06 2.51 6.75
CA LEU A 109 -1.87 3.18 5.47
C LEU A 109 -3.17 3.79 4.89
N ASN A 110 -4.28 3.05 4.95
CA ASN A 110 -5.55 3.56 4.43
C ASN A 110 -6.14 4.68 5.30
N ASP A 111 -5.92 4.67 6.61
CA ASP A 111 -6.31 5.78 7.49
C ASP A 111 -5.45 7.03 7.21
N TRP A 112 -4.16 6.86 6.94
CA TRP A 112 -3.28 7.98 6.57
C TRP A 112 -3.70 8.61 5.24
N PHE A 113 -4.12 7.80 4.27
CA PHE A 113 -4.69 8.34 3.03
C PHE A 113 -5.96 9.15 3.29
N CYS A 114 -6.85 8.65 4.14
CA CYS A 114 -8.06 9.38 4.53
C CYS A 114 -7.73 10.72 5.20
N GLN A 115 -6.77 10.73 6.14
CA GLN A 115 -6.31 11.96 6.78
C GLN A 115 -5.78 13.00 5.78
N LEU A 116 -4.97 12.56 4.80
CA LEU A 116 -4.40 13.45 3.76
C LEU A 116 -5.45 13.99 2.79
N LEU A 117 -6.51 13.23 2.55
CA LEU A 117 -7.57 13.60 1.61
C LEU A 117 -8.81 14.22 2.29
N ASP A 118 -8.75 14.45 3.62
CA ASP A 118 -9.87 14.94 4.43
C ASP A 118 -11.13 14.09 4.22
N ILE A 119 -10.96 12.75 4.23
CA ILE A 119 -12.05 11.79 4.26
C ILE A 119 -12.37 11.52 5.73
N GLU A 120 -13.56 11.93 6.18
CA GLU A 120 -14.00 11.87 7.56
C GLU A 120 -15.04 10.76 7.79
N ASP A 121 -15.34 10.45 9.06
CA ASP A 121 -16.31 9.42 9.48
C ASP A 121 -16.06 8.07 8.79
N THR A 122 -14.80 7.65 8.76
CA THR A 122 -14.37 6.48 8.01
C THR A 122 -14.75 5.17 8.68
N GLU A 123 -15.07 4.18 7.84
CA GLU A 123 -15.22 2.78 8.24
C GLU A 123 -14.44 1.86 7.29
N PRO A 124 -14.15 0.61 7.67
CA PRO A 124 -13.51 -0.35 6.77
C PRO A 124 -14.33 -0.55 5.48
N LEU A 125 -13.64 -0.56 4.34
CA LEU A 125 -14.26 -0.78 3.04
C LEU A 125 -14.72 -2.23 2.89
N SER A 126 -13.81 -3.19 3.07
CA SER A 126 -14.09 -4.62 3.01
C SER A 126 -13.62 -5.29 4.30
N MET A 127 -14.53 -5.97 4.98
CA MET A 127 -14.26 -6.56 6.30
C MET A 127 -13.35 -7.78 6.18
N THR A 128 -12.34 -7.87 7.03
CA THR A 128 -11.41 -9.01 7.15
C THR A 128 -11.50 -9.70 8.52
N GLY A 129 -12.18 -9.07 9.48
CA GLY A 129 -12.37 -9.57 10.83
C GLY A 129 -13.38 -8.70 11.59
N GLU A 130 -13.58 -8.95 12.87
CA GLU A 130 -14.49 -8.18 13.71
C GLU A 130 -13.95 -6.75 13.92
N GLY A 131 -14.66 -5.76 13.33
CA GLY A 131 -14.30 -4.35 13.40
C GLY A 131 -13.07 -3.94 12.58
N LEU A 132 -12.48 -4.88 11.80
CA LEU A 132 -11.29 -4.66 11.00
C LEU A 132 -11.55 -4.95 9.53
N GLY A 133 -10.85 -4.25 8.64
CA GLY A 133 -10.96 -4.48 7.20
C GLY A 133 -9.98 -3.65 6.39
N ILE A 134 -9.83 -4.07 5.15
CA ILE A 134 -8.95 -3.42 4.17
C ILE A 134 -9.67 -2.24 3.50
N GLY A 135 -8.91 -1.19 3.17
CA GLY A 135 -9.47 0.03 2.62
C GLY A 135 -10.32 0.81 3.62
N ARG A 136 -10.75 1.98 3.21
CA ARG A 136 -11.67 2.84 4.00
C ARG A 136 -12.72 3.44 3.08
N ILE A 137 -13.88 3.74 3.63
CA ILE A 137 -14.90 4.59 3.01
C ILE A 137 -15.35 5.62 4.02
N GLY A 138 -15.57 6.85 3.58
CA GLY A 138 -16.00 7.94 4.44
C GLY A 138 -16.58 9.10 3.64
N ARG A 139 -16.80 10.21 4.33
CA ARG A 139 -17.39 11.41 3.76
C ARG A 139 -16.33 12.47 3.47
N VAL A 140 -16.54 13.23 2.42
CA VAL A 140 -15.79 14.44 2.10
C VAL A 140 -16.72 15.66 2.12
N ALA A 141 -16.18 16.85 2.32
CA ALA A 141 -16.91 18.08 2.05
C ALA A 141 -17.46 18.04 0.62
N THR A 142 -18.69 18.52 0.43
CA THR A 142 -19.35 18.53 -0.89
C THR A 142 -18.46 19.24 -1.91
N GLN A 143 -18.04 18.51 -2.92
CA GLN A 143 -17.15 18.97 -3.98
C GLN A 143 -17.46 18.25 -5.28
N THR A 144 -16.87 18.70 -6.40
CA THR A 144 -16.98 17.97 -7.67
C THR A 144 -15.92 16.87 -7.76
N PHE A 145 -16.17 15.89 -8.64
CA PHE A 145 -15.19 14.85 -8.95
C PHE A 145 -13.87 15.45 -9.51
N GLY A 146 -13.97 16.50 -10.31
CA GLY A 146 -12.80 17.23 -10.80
C GLY A 146 -11.98 17.90 -9.68
N GLN A 147 -12.65 18.46 -8.66
CA GLN A 147 -11.97 19.02 -7.49
C GLN A 147 -11.26 17.94 -6.68
N LEU A 148 -11.91 16.80 -6.44
CA LEU A 148 -11.26 15.65 -5.78
C LEU A 148 -10.05 15.16 -6.59
N THR A 149 -10.19 15.05 -7.92
CA THR A 149 -9.08 14.66 -8.82
C THR A 149 -7.89 15.60 -8.68
N GLY A 150 -8.12 16.91 -8.64
CA GLY A 150 -7.09 17.91 -8.39
C GLY A 150 -6.42 17.73 -7.02
N LYS A 151 -7.23 17.54 -5.98
CA LYS A 151 -6.75 17.30 -4.61
C LYS A 151 -5.87 16.06 -4.52
N VAL A 152 -6.28 14.94 -5.12
CA VAL A 152 -5.49 13.68 -5.13
C VAL A 152 -4.15 13.91 -5.82
N LYS A 153 -4.12 14.60 -6.98
CA LYS A 153 -2.87 14.96 -7.68
C LYS A 153 -1.93 15.78 -6.80
N GLU A 154 -2.44 16.82 -6.18
CA GLU A 154 -1.65 17.72 -5.33
C GLU A 154 -1.13 16.99 -4.09
N THR A 155 -2.00 16.27 -3.39
CA THR A 155 -1.66 15.55 -2.15
C THR A 155 -0.53 14.54 -2.34
N PHE A 156 -0.54 13.82 -3.45
CA PHE A 156 0.49 12.79 -3.73
C PHE A 156 1.59 13.27 -4.68
N GLY A 157 1.61 14.55 -5.06
CA GLY A 157 2.65 15.13 -5.92
C GLY A 157 2.69 14.50 -7.32
N LEU A 158 1.53 14.18 -7.91
CA LEU A 158 1.44 13.45 -9.17
C LEU A 158 1.41 14.41 -10.37
N ASP A 159 2.21 14.15 -11.39
CA ASP A 159 2.12 14.85 -12.68
C ASP A 159 0.83 14.47 -13.44
N ALA A 160 0.40 13.20 -13.31
CA ALA A 160 -0.80 12.66 -13.93
C ALA A 160 -1.41 11.56 -13.08
N LEU A 161 -2.72 11.31 -13.21
CA LEU A 161 -3.41 10.13 -12.72
C LEU A 161 -4.44 9.66 -13.76
N ARG A 162 -4.86 8.40 -13.66
CA ARG A 162 -5.90 7.86 -14.53
C ARG A 162 -7.26 8.13 -13.91
N ILE A 163 -8.21 8.53 -14.77
CA ILE A 163 -9.59 8.79 -14.39
C ILE A 163 -10.48 7.75 -15.07
N VAL A 164 -11.35 7.12 -14.31
CA VAL A 164 -12.40 6.24 -14.79
C VAL A 164 -13.71 7.02 -14.78
N SER A 165 -14.09 7.51 -15.96
CA SER A 165 -15.32 8.31 -16.22
C SER A 165 -15.78 8.05 -17.65
N TYR A 166 -17.04 8.34 -17.96
CA TYR A 166 -17.56 8.22 -19.33
C TYR A 166 -17.09 9.40 -20.21
N ASP A 167 -17.16 10.62 -19.66
CA ASP A 167 -16.77 11.83 -20.37
C ASP A 167 -16.36 12.95 -19.41
N GLN A 168 -16.08 14.13 -19.96
CA GLN A 168 -15.66 15.28 -19.17
C GLN A 168 -16.78 15.85 -18.29
N ALA A 169 -18.04 15.62 -18.60
CA ALA A 169 -19.15 16.11 -17.79
C ALA A 169 -19.20 15.40 -16.41
N ASP A 170 -18.66 14.19 -16.31
CA ASP A 170 -18.50 13.51 -15.02
C ASP A 170 -17.62 14.30 -14.03
N LEU A 171 -16.70 15.14 -14.50
CA LEU A 171 -15.88 15.96 -13.62
C LEU A 171 -16.69 16.98 -12.80
N ASP A 172 -17.88 17.35 -13.28
CA ASP A 172 -18.80 18.27 -12.59
C ASP A 172 -19.75 17.54 -11.63
N ARG A 173 -19.74 16.19 -11.61
CA ARG A 173 -20.56 15.42 -10.66
C ARG A 173 -20.20 15.75 -9.23
N VAL A 174 -21.21 16.08 -8.44
CA VAL A 174 -21.08 16.31 -7.00
C VAL A 174 -20.87 14.99 -6.30
N ILE A 175 -19.84 14.94 -5.46
CA ILE A 175 -19.48 13.76 -4.67
C ILE A 175 -19.49 14.08 -3.18
N LYS A 176 -19.78 13.07 -2.35
CA LYS A 176 -19.83 13.16 -0.89
C LYS A 176 -19.20 11.96 -0.20
N HIS A 177 -19.25 10.78 -0.83
CA HIS A 177 -18.72 9.52 -0.28
C HIS A 177 -17.57 9.02 -1.13
N VAL A 178 -16.43 8.84 -0.52
CA VAL A 178 -15.20 8.39 -1.17
C VAL A 178 -14.70 7.14 -0.49
N ALA A 179 -14.47 6.09 -1.29
CA ALA A 179 -13.75 4.90 -0.86
C ALA A 179 -12.31 4.95 -1.34
N ILE A 180 -11.38 4.42 -0.55
CA ILE A 180 -9.96 4.32 -0.90
C ILE A 180 -9.40 2.98 -0.42
N CYS A 181 -8.57 2.38 -1.27
CA CYS A 181 -7.75 1.22 -0.92
C CYS A 181 -6.39 1.38 -1.60
N GLY A 182 -5.32 1.43 -0.82
CA GLY A 182 -3.96 1.46 -1.34
C GLY A 182 -3.65 0.24 -2.20
N GLY A 183 -2.56 0.32 -2.96
CA GLY A 183 -2.11 -0.78 -3.81
C GLY A 183 -3.09 -1.14 -4.92
N SER A 184 -3.21 -2.43 -5.20
CA SER A 184 -4.05 -3.00 -6.27
C SER A 184 -5.42 -3.44 -5.72
N GLY A 185 -6.19 -2.49 -5.18
CA GLY A 185 -7.48 -2.75 -4.50
C GLY A 185 -8.69 -2.88 -5.44
N GLN A 186 -8.50 -2.98 -6.75
CA GLN A 186 -9.61 -2.98 -7.72
C GLN A 186 -10.68 -4.05 -7.47
N SER A 187 -10.34 -5.17 -6.84
CA SER A 187 -11.29 -6.25 -6.51
C SER A 187 -12.36 -5.84 -5.48
N PHE A 188 -12.11 -4.79 -4.71
CA PHE A 188 -13.03 -4.30 -3.67
C PHE A 188 -14.03 -3.25 -4.17
N TYR A 189 -14.06 -2.96 -5.49
CA TYR A 189 -14.98 -1.93 -6.00
C TYR A 189 -16.46 -2.25 -5.77
N LYS A 190 -16.82 -3.54 -5.72
CA LYS A 190 -18.20 -3.96 -5.39
C LYS A 190 -18.58 -3.60 -3.95
N ASP A 191 -17.62 -3.69 -3.01
CA ASP A 191 -17.82 -3.29 -1.63
C ASP A 191 -17.99 -1.76 -1.53
N ALA A 192 -17.18 -1.00 -2.31
CA ALA A 192 -17.31 0.45 -2.41
C ALA A 192 -18.69 0.85 -2.92
N LEU A 193 -19.15 0.19 -3.98
CA LEU A 193 -20.48 0.41 -4.55
C LEU A 193 -21.59 0.06 -3.56
N ALA A 194 -21.51 -1.10 -2.91
CA ALA A 194 -22.51 -1.57 -1.93
C ALA A 194 -22.62 -0.63 -0.72
N LYS A 195 -21.56 0.07 -0.36
CA LYS A 195 -21.51 1.07 0.71
C LYS A 195 -21.85 2.49 0.24
N GLY A 196 -22.20 2.67 -1.03
CA GLY A 196 -22.67 3.92 -1.59
C GLY A 196 -21.57 4.93 -1.91
N ALA A 197 -20.36 4.47 -2.25
CA ALA A 197 -19.29 5.34 -2.72
C ALA A 197 -19.69 6.04 -4.04
N ASP A 198 -19.44 7.34 -4.12
CA ASP A 198 -19.54 8.09 -5.38
C ASP A 198 -18.27 7.89 -6.21
N VAL A 199 -17.12 7.76 -5.53
CA VAL A 199 -15.79 7.60 -6.13
C VAL A 199 -15.00 6.54 -5.38
N TYR A 200 -14.26 5.73 -6.14
CA TYR A 200 -13.30 4.78 -5.60
C TYR A 200 -11.87 5.14 -6.02
N ILE A 201 -10.95 5.25 -5.06
CA ILE A 201 -9.53 5.56 -5.27
C ILE A 201 -8.72 4.29 -5.01
N THR A 202 -8.00 3.79 -6.03
CA THR A 202 -7.09 2.64 -5.91
C THR A 202 -6.14 2.58 -7.09
N GLY A 203 -4.99 1.93 -6.93
CA GLY A 203 -4.04 1.71 -8.02
C GLY A 203 -4.36 0.49 -8.87
N ASP A 204 -3.64 0.36 -10.01
CA ASP A 204 -3.64 -0.81 -10.89
C ASP A 204 -5.02 -1.24 -11.41
N ILE A 205 -5.89 -0.29 -11.73
CA ILE A 205 -7.22 -0.60 -12.26
C ILE A 205 -7.07 -1.16 -13.68
N TYR A 206 -7.49 -2.41 -13.88
CA TYR A 206 -7.49 -3.04 -15.20
C TYR A 206 -8.60 -2.50 -16.10
N TYR A 207 -8.38 -2.57 -17.42
CA TYR A 207 -9.30 -2.05 -18.42
C TYR A 207 -10.74 -2.55 -18.24
N HIS A 208 -10.92 -3.87 -18.12
CA HIS A 208 -12.28 -4.44 -17.97
C HIS A 208 -12.89 -4.08 -16.62
N THR A 209 -12.12 -4.05 -15.53
CA THR A 209 -12.62 -3.62 -14.21
C THR A 209 -13.08 -2.16 -14.26
N ALA A 210 -12.35 -1.27 -14.98
CA ALA A 210 -12.80 0.10 -15.19
C ALA A 210 -14.14 0.18 -15.93
N GLN A 211 -14.33 -0.66 -16.96
CA GLN A 211 -15.61 -0.75 -17.69
C GLN A 211 -16.76 -1.23 -16.78
N ASP A 212 -16.48 -2.22 -15.93
CA ASP A 212 -17.45 -2.74 -14.97
C ASP A 212 -17.85 -1.66 -13.94
N MET A 213 -16.86 -0.94 -13.38
CA MET A 213 -17.10 0.19 -12.47
C MET A 213 -18.02 1.23 -13.09
N LEU A 214 -17.74 1.65 -14.34
CA LEU A 214 -18.59 2.60 -15.05
C LEU A 214 -19.99 2.07 -15.31
N SER A 215 -20.11 0.83 -15.71
CA SER A 215 -21.41 0.18 -15.96
C SER A 215 -22.29 0.12 -14.71
N ASP A 216 -21.64 -0.01 -13.55
CA ASP A 216 -22.27 -0.02 -12.23
C ASP A 216 -22.48 1.43 -11.68
N GLY A 217 -22.04 2.46 -12.40
CA GLY A 217 -22.23 3.88 -12.04
C GLY A 217 -21.19 4.45 -11.09
N LEU A 218 -20.09 3.74 -10.83
CA LEU A 218 -18.99 4.15 -9.94
C LEU A 218 -17.91 4.87 -10.72
N LEU A 219 -17.56 6.10 -10.32
CA LEU A 219 -16.37 6.79 -10.79
C LEU A 219 -15.14 6.28 -10.04
N ALA A 220 -13.97 6.31 -10.69
CA ALA A 220 -12.74 5.94 -9.99
C ALA A 220 -11.54 6.81 -10.38
N LEU A 221 -10.57 6.87 -9.46
CA LEU A 221 -9.26 7.47 -9.66
C LEU A 221 -8.18 6.42 -9.43
N ASP A 222 -7.25 6.33 -10.36
CA ASP A 222 -6.06 5.49 -10.24
C ASP A 222 -4.82 6.39 -10.16
N PRO A 223 -4.40 6.75 -8.93
CA PRO A 223 -3.20 7.57 -8.70
C PRO A 223 -1.90 6.78 -8.85
N GLY A 224 -1.99 5.49 -9.16
CA GLY A 224 -0.88 4.54 -9.19
C GLY A 224 -0.60 3.90 -7.83
N HIS A 225 -0.07 2.69 -7.89
CA HIS A 225 0.30 1.88 -6.72
C HIS A 225 1.33 2.59 -5.81
N HIS A 226 2.21 3.38 -6.44
CA HIS A 226 3.34 4.02 -5.77
C HIS A 226 2.97 5.09 -4.74
N ILE A 227 1.70 5.54 -4.64
CA ILE A 227 1.28 6.44 -3.55
C ILE A 227 1.47 5.79 -2.17
N GLU A 228 1.60 4.48 -2.12
CA GLU A 228 1.94 3.73 -0.90
C GLU A 228 3.33 4.07 -0.34
N VAL A 229 4.15 4.85 -1.06
CA VAL A 229 5.41 5.38 -0.54
C VAL A 229 5.22 6.20 0.75
N LEU A 230 4.00 6.63 1.04
CA LEU A 230 3.62 7.22 2.33
C LEU A 230 4.04 6.35 3.53
N PHE A 231 4.03 5.02 3.37
CA PHE A 231 4.53 4.06 4.34
C PHE A 231 5.95 4.40 4.84
N VAL A 232 6.83 4.84 3.94
CA VAL A 232 8.23 5.15 4.28
C VAL A 232 8.34 6.38 5.19
N SER A 233 7.47 7.35 5.04
CA SER A 233 7.50 8.59 5.82
C SER A 233 6.73 8.53 7.14
N LYS A 234 5.91 7.49 7.32
CA LYS A 234 5.05 7.33 8.50
C LYS A 234 5.61 6.35 9.54
N LEU A 235 6.51 5.46 9.12
CA LEU A 235 7.23 4.54 10.01
C LEU A 235 8.61 5.08 10.38
#